data_2f07a91af634b073b74932b1af8ad1eb
#
_entry.id   2f07a91af634b073b74932b1af8ad1eb
#
_cell.length_a   1.000
_cell.length_b   1.000
_cell.length_c   1.000
_cell.angle_alpha   90.00
_cell.angle_beta   90.00
_cell.angle_gamma   90.00
#
_symmetry.space_group_name_H-M   'P 1'
#
loop_
_entity.id
_entity.type
_entity.pdbx_description
1 polymer ?
#
loop_
_entity_poly.entity_id
_entity_poly.type
_entity_poly.pdbx_seq_one_letter_code
_entity_poly.pdbx_strand_id
1 'polypeptide(L)'
;MKHLTGIFFIALVFFSLQLSASAAEPLKIGVFDYQRCIQESNAGKRMTEGLKKKQIEMQKTIDTKQQELVEMQKDMEKQSLMLSMDAKEERQKEYEKKRRDLSYLMQDSNDEMKKAETDARLDFLNILSGVVQTIAKDKKYDLIAERAQGGIIYVSKALDITDDVIAAINKAKP
;
A
#
# COMPACT_ATOMS: atom_id res chain seq x y z
N MET A 1 27.96 28.61 72.76
CA MET A 1 28.45 27.70 71.73
C MET A 1 27.45 26.57 71.34
N LYS A 2 26.27 26.48 71.95
CA LYS A 2 25.27 25.39 71.64
C LYS A 2 24.34 25.71 70.55
N HIS A 3 24.27 26.94 70.00
CA HIS A 3 23.36 27.33 68.95
C HIS A 3 23.98 27.33 67.53
N LEU A 4 25.31 27.27 67.45
CA LEU A 4 26.03 27.28 66.17
C LEU A 4 26.03 25.92 65.48
N THR A 5 25.95 24.80 66.28
CA THR A 5 25.90 23.44 65.78
C THR A 5 24.56 23.06 65.18
N GLY A 6 23.43 23.68 65.59
CA GLY A 6 22.09 23.43 65.08
C GLY A 6 21.86 23.99 63.64
N ILE A 7 22.44 25.14 63.33
CA ILE A 7 22.33 25.81 62.07
C ILE A 7 23.13 25.07 60.98
N PHE A 8 24.26 24.47 61.36
CA PHE A 8 25.07 23.70 60.41
C PHE A 8 24.41 22.38 59.98
N PHE A 9 23.64 21.77 60.90
CA PHE A 9 22.93 20.52 60.62
C PHE A 9 21.68 20.73 59.70
N ILE A 10 21.01 21.87 59.83
CA ILE A 10 19.86 22.24 59.01
C ILE A 10 20.30 22.60 57.56
N ALA A 11 21.47 23.23 57.39
CA ALA A 11 22.04 23.53 56.08
C ALA A 11 22.49 22.28 55.34
N LEU A 12 22.98 21.26 56.05
CA LEU A 12 23.43 19.99 55.46
C LEU A 12 22.25 19.12 54.95
N VAL A 13 21.08 19.20 55.60
CA VAL A 13 19.86 18.48 55.19
C VAL A 13 19.20 19.15 53.99
N PHE A 14 19.33 20.45 53.84
CA PHE A 14 18.80 21.16 52.65
C PHE A 14 19.66 20.95 51.39
N PHE A 15 20.93 20.61 51.53
CA PHE A 15 21.84 20.35 50.40
C PHE A 15 21.67 18.96 49.79
N SER A 16 21.08 18.00 50.53
CA SER A 16 20.89 16.62 50.04
C SER A 16 19.60 16.40 49.26
N LEU A 17 18.75 17.40 49.10
CA LEU A 17 17.48 17.32 48.27
C LEU A 17 17.64 17.89 46.87
N GLN A 18 18.85 18.03 46.37
CA GLN A 18 19.10 18.17 44.94
C GLN A 18 18.99 16.76 44.32
N LEU A 19 17.80 16.11 44.44
CA LEU A 19 17.45 15.00 43.58
C LEU A 19 17.47 15.54 42.16
N SER A 20 18.51 15.16 41.43
CA SER A 20 18.59 15.37 40.01
C SER A 20 17.32 14.79 39.41
N ALA A 21 16.30 15.61 39.14
CA ALA A 21 15.25 15.26 38.22
C ALA A 21 15.96 15.06 36.89
N SER A 22 16.33 13.80 36.62
CA SER A 22 16.72 13.40 35.27
C SER A 22 15.51 13.71 34.40
N ALA A 23 15.53 14.84 33.75
CA ALA A 23 14.52 15.19 32.79
C ALA A 23 14.62 14.08 31.76
N ALA A 24 13.65 13.16 31.73
CA ALA A 24 13.54 12.17 30.67
C ALA A 24 13.55 12.95 29.34
N GLU A 25 14.48 12.60 28.46
CA GLU A 25 14.52 13.23 27.15
C GLU A 25 13.12 13.13 26.53
N PRO A 26 12.60 14.22 25.94
CA PRO A 26 11.27 14.20 25.36
C PRO A 26 11.23 13.15 24.24
N LEU A 27 10.27 12.24 24.32
CA LEU A 27 10.05 11.22 23.30
C LEU A 27 9.89 11.87 21.93
N LYS A 28 10.72 11.45 20.98
CA LYS A 28 10.68 11.91 19.60
C LYS A 28 9.75 11.01 18.78
N ILE A 29 8.58 11.53 18.45
CA ILE A 29 7.55 10.81 17.70
C ILE A 29 7.45 11.38 16.29
N GLY A 30 7.34 10.49 15.29
CA GLY A 30 7.02 10.83 13.91
C GLY A 30 5.71 10.15 13.48
N VAL A 31 4.94 10.81 12.63
CA VAL A 31 3.74 10.24 12.01
C VAL A 31 3.82 10.45 10.51
N PHE A 32 3.49 9.45 9.73
CA PHE A 32 3.43 9.57 8.27
C PHE A 32 2.11 9.06 7.70
N ASP A 33 1.76 9.55 6.52
CA ASP A 33 0.58 9.17 5.76
C ASP A 33 0.96 8.21 4.63
N TYR A 34 0.55 6.94 4.76
CA TYR A 34 0.81 5.88 3.78
C TYR A 34 0.20 6.18 2.41
N GLN A 35 -0.99 6.75 2.37
CA GLN A 35 -1.67 7.07 1.11
C GLN A 35 -0.91 8.14 0.32
N ARG A 36 -0.45 9.19 1.02
CA ARG A 36 0.41 10.19 0.38
C ARG A 36 1.72 9.58 -0.10
N CYS A 37 2.33 8.66 0.65
CA CYS A 37 3.54 7.96 0.22
C CYS A 37 3.31 7.21 -1.11
N ILE A 38 2.17 6.52 -1.28
CA ILE A 38 1.82 5.87 -2.56
C ILE A 38 1.60 6.91 -3.67
N GLN A 39 0.81 7.95 -3.41
CA GLN A 39 0.39 8.89 -4.45
C GLN A 39 1.55 9.79 -4.94
N GLU A 40 2.44 10.18 -4.05
CA GLU A 40 3.44 11.21 -4.32
C GLU A 40 4.84 10.64 -4.59
N SER A 41 5.19 9.44 -4.09
CA SER A 41 6.49 8.85 -4.35
C SER A 41 6.61 8.22 -5.74
N ASN A 42 7.84 8.17 -6.27
CA ASN A 42 8.12 7.52 -7.55
C ASN A 42 7.84 6.01 -7.52
N ALA A 43 8.09 5.34 -6.40
CA ALA A 43 7.80 3.91 -6.25
C ALA A 43 6.29 3.65 -6.25
N GLY A 44 5.50 4.44 -5.51
CA GLY A 44 4.05 4.32 -5.49
C GLY A 44 3.40 4.64 -6.84
N LYS A 45 3.89 5.67 -7.55
CA LYS A 45 3.43 5.97 -8.91
C LYS A 45 3.70 4.82 -9.88
N ARG A 46 4.91 4.25 -9.87
CA ARG A 46 5.24 3.08 -10.70
C ARG A 46 4.34 1.89 -10.39
N MET A 47 4.09 1.63 -9.10
CA MET A 47 3.18 0.58 -8.66
C MET A 47 1.77 0.77 -9.25
N THR A 48 1.21 1.96 -9.08
CA THR A 48 -0.15 2.29 -9.56
C THR A 48 -0.24 2.22 -11.09
N GLU A 49 0.76 2.75 -11.80
CA GLU A 49 0.84 2.70 -13.26
C GLU A 49 0.99 1.27 -13.77
N GLY A 50 1.79 0.42 -13.12
CA GLY A 50 1.95 -0.99 -13.45
C GLY A 50 0.63 -1.77 -13.33
N LEU A 51 -0.08 -1.59 -12.23
CA LEU A 51 -1.40 -2.20 -12.01
C LEU A 51 -2.41 -1.72 -13.04
N LYS A 52 -2.44 -0.42 -13.33
CA LYS A 52 -3.32 0.15 -14.35
C LYS A 52 -3.05 -0.41 -15.75
N LYS A 53 -1.79 -0.54 -16.14
CA LYS A 53 -1.42 -1.16 -17.42
C LYS A 53 -1.90 -2.60 -17.50
N LYS A 54 -1.65 -3.39 -16.45
CA LYS A 54 -2.09 -4.78 -16.38
C LYS A 54 -3.62 -4.90 -16.50
N GLN A 55 -4.35 -4.06 -15.80
CA GLN A 55 -5.83 -4.00 -15.89
C GLN A 55 -6.31 -3.71 -17.31
N ILE A 56 -5.69 -2.72 -17.99
CA ILE A 56 -6.05 -2.36 -19.37
C ILE A 56 -5.77 -3.52 -20.33
N GLU A 57 -4.65 -4.21 -20.19
CA GLU A 57 -4.29 -5.37 -21.04
C GLU A 57 -5.27 -6.53 -20.85
N MET A 58 -5.62 -6.86 -19.62
CA MET A 58 -6.61 -7.88 -19.30
C MET A 58 -7.98 -7.53 -19.86
N GLN A 59 -8.44 -6.29 -19.64
CA GLN A 59 -9.73 -5.82 -20.15
C GLN A 59 -9.77 -5.90 -21.68
N LYS A 60 -8.72 -5.45 -22.38
CA LYS A 60 -8.63 -5.56 -23.83
C LYS A 60 -8.74 -7.00 -24.34
N THR A 61 -8.13 -7.94 -23.63
CA THR A 61 -8.22 -9.37 -23.98
C THR A 61 -9.64 -9.88 -23.81
N ILE A 62 -10.31 -9.54 -22.71
CA ILE A 62 -11.71 -9.88 -22.45
C ILE A 62 -12.62 -9.28 -23.52
N ASP A 63 -12.49 -7.98 -23.81
CA ASP A 63 -13.29 -7.28 -24.80
C ASP A 63 -13.15 -7.93 -26.20
N THR A 64 -11.93 -8.32 -26.57
CA THR A 64 -11.68 -9.03 -27.83
C THR A 64 -12.41 -10.35 -27.88
N LYS A 65 -12.38 -11.14 -26.82
CA LYS A 65 -13.07 -12.43 -26.74
C LYS A 65 -14.60 -12.29 -26.72
N GLN A 66 -15.11 -11.25 -26.08
CA GLN A 66 -16.53 -10.90 -26.13
C GLN A 66 -16.97 -10.54 -27.56
N GLN A 67 -16.16 -9.75 -28.24
CA GLN A 67 -16.46 -9.36 -29.62
C GLN A 67 -16.46 -10.57 -30.58
N GLU A 68 -15.47 -11.51 -30.40
CA GLU A 68 -15.46 -12.76 -31.19
C GLU A 68 -16.75 -13.57 -30.98
N LEU A 69 -17.29 -13.64 -29.76
CA LEU A 69 -18.55 -14.33 -29.47
C LEU A 69 -19.75 -13.64 -30.11
N VAL A 70 -19.81 -12.31 -30.05
CA VAL A 70 -20.89 -11.53 -30.71
C VAL A 70 -20.90 -11.74 -32.23
N GLU A 71 -19.71 -11.73 -32.83
CA GLU A 71 -19.57 -11.98 -34.26
C GLU A 71 -19.98 -13.40 -34.63
N MET A 72 -19.56 -14.38 -33.87
CA MET A 72 -19.91 -15.79 -34.06
C MET A 72 -21.43 -15.99 -33.96
N GLN A 73 -22.09 -15.37 -32.99
CA GLN A 73 -23.55 -15.43 -32.85
C GLN A 73 -24.25 -14.85 -34.07
N LYS A 74 -23.83 -13.67 -34.54
CA LYS A 74 -24.37 -13.02 -35.72
C LYS A 74 -24.22 -13.89 -36.98
N ASP A 75 -23.07 -14.55 -37.14
CA ASP A 75 -22.80 -15.42 -38.29
C ASP A 75 -23.62 -16.69 -38.22
N MET A 76 -23.81 -17.28 -37.03
CA MET A 76 -24.74 -18.41 -36.84
C MET A 76 -26.18 -18.05 -37.21
N GLU A 77 -26.66 -16.86 -36.83
CA GLU A 77 -27.98 -16.36 -37.19
C GLU A 77 -28.13 -16.20 -38.72
N LYS A 78 -27.17 -15.55 -39.39
CA LYS A 78 -27.17 -15.34 -40.84
C LYS A 78 -27.14 -16.64 -41.64
N GLN A 79 -26.35 -17.63 -41.16
CA GLN A 79 -26.17 -18.89 -41.88
C GLN A 79 -27.20 -19.97 -41.47
N SER A 80 -28.09 -19.65 -40.54
CA SER A 80 -29.04 -20.60 -39.96
C SER A 80 -29.92 -21.33 -40.99
N LEU A 81 -30.22 -20.68 -42.11
CA LEU A 81 -31.03 -21.26 -43.20
C LEU A 81 -30.22 -22.07 -44.22
N MET A 82 -28.89 -21.90 -44.24
CA MET A 82 -28.01 -22.53 -45.23
C MET A 82 -27.25 -23.72 -44.72
N LEU A 83 -27.07 -23.86 -43.39
CA LEU A 83 -26.32 -24.93 -42.78
C LEU A 83 -27.15 -26.21 -42.60
N SER A 84 -26.50 -27.37 -42.76
CA SER A 84 -27.05 -28.66 -42.35
C SER A 84 -27.23 -28.73 -40.81
N MET A 85 -28.02 -29.68 -40.34
CA MET A 85 -28.26 -29.87 -38.92
C MET A 85 -26.95 -30.16 -38.16
N ASP A 86 -26.10 -31.02 -38.72
CA ASP A 86 -24.80 -31.38 -38.10
C ASP A 86 -23.89 -30.16 -38.01
N ALA A 87 -23.84 -29.31 -39.06
CA ALA A 87 -23.03 -28.09 -39.05
C ALA A 87 -23.54 -27.06 -38.03
N LYS A 88 -24.86 -26.98 -37.84
CA LYS A 88 -25.46 -26.12 -36.80
C LYS A 88 -25.06 -26.60 -35.40
N GLU A 89 -25.15 -27.90 -35.17
CA GLU A 89 -24.81 -28.49 -33.89
C GLU A 89 -23.31 -28.28 -33.55
N GLU A 90 -22.42 -28.45 -34.52
CA GLU A 90 -21.00 -28.20 -34.38
C GLU A 90 -20.71 -26.72 -34.02
N ARG A 91 -21.32 -25.78 -34.74
CA ARG A 91 -21.21 -24.36 -34.45
C ARG A 91 -21.74 -23.98 -33.08
N GLN A 92 -22.84 -24.58 -32.67
CA GLN A 92 -23.40 -24.37 -31.32
C GLN A 92 -22.43 -24.86 -30.24
N LYS A 93 -21.83 -26.05 -30.41
CA LYS A 93 -20.83 -26.60 -29.47
C LYS A 93 -19.58 -25.69 -29.39
N GLU A 94 -19.11 -25.16 -30.52
CA GLU A 94 -18.00 -24.23 -30.55
C GLU A 94 -18.34 -22.92 -29.82
N TYR A 95 -19.51 -22.34 -30.05
CA TYR A 95 -19.97 -21.15 -29.34
C TYR A 95 -20.03 -21.38 -27.81
N GLU A 96 -20.65 -22.47 -27.40
CA GLU A 96 -20.73 -22.83 -25.98
C GLU A 96 -19.35 -23.03 -25.33
N LYS A 97 -18.40 -23.62 -26.06
CA LYS A 97 -17.03 -23.74 -25.60
C LYS A 97 -16.38 -22.37 -25.42
N LYS A 98 -16.43 -21.52 -26.44
CA LYS A 98 -15.85 -20.16 -26.38
C LYS A 98 -16.49 -19.32 -25.26
N ARG A 99 -17.80 -19.47 -25.01
CA ARG A 99 -18.49 -18.81 -23.91
C ARG A 99 -17.98 -19.25 -22.54
N ARG A 100 -17.74 -20.56 -22.37
CA ARG A 100 -17.13 -21.07 -21.13
C ARG A 100 -15.69 -20.58 -20.99
N ASP A 101 -14.92 -20.62 -22.06
CA ASP A 101 -13.52 -20.16 -22.04
C ASP A 101 -13.43 -18.66 -21.66
N LEU A 102 -14.36 -17.82 -22.16
CA LEU A 102 -14.46 -16.42 -21.75
C LEU A 102 -14.79 -16.29 -20.26
N SER A 103 -15.71 -17.10 -19.74
CA SER A 103 -16.05 -17.08 -18.30
C SER A 103 -14.85 -17.43 -17.43
N TYR A 104 -14.08 -18.45 -17.81
CA TYR A 104 -12.81 -18.77 -17.12
C TYR A 104 -11.77 -17.66 -17.23
N LEU A 105 -11.59 -17.08 -18.42
CA LEU A 105 -10.68 -15.96 -18.63
C LEU A 105 -11.02 -14.77 -17.71
N MET A 106 -12.31 -14.44 -17.56
CA MET A 106 -12.75 -13.35 -16.67
C MET A 106 -12.44 -13.68 -15.21
N GLN A 107 -12.66 -14.92 -14.78
CA GLN A 107 -12.35 -15.36 -13.44
C GLN A 107 -10.83 -15.33 -13.18
N ASP A 108 -10.04 -15.94 -14.06
CA ASP A 108 -8.58 -15.98 -13.95
C ASP A 108 -7.99 -14.57 -13.95
N SER A 109 -8.50 -13.67 -14.82
CA SER A 109 -8.05 -12.27 -14.86
C SER A 109 -8.34 -11.53 -13.54
N ASN A 110 -9.49 -11.78 -12.92
CA ASN A 110 -9.82 -11.19 -11.62
C ASN A 110 -8.88 -11.69 -10.52
N ASP A 111 -8.60 -12.99 -10.49
CA ASP A 111 -7.72 -13.59 -9.48
C ASP A 111 -6.26 -13.17 -9.70
N GLU A 112 -5.81 -13.08 -10.95
CA GLU A 112 -4.49 -12.57 -11.31
C GLU A 112 -4.34 -11.07 -10.94
N MET A 113 -5.40 -10.27 -11.12
CA MET A 113 -5.37 -8.86 -10.71
C MET A 113 -5.26 -8.71 -9.20
N LYS A 114 -6.06 -9.45 -8.42
CA LYS A 114 -5.97 -9.46 -6.95
C LYS A 114 -4.59 -9.87 -6.45
N LYS A 115 -3.99 -10.88 -7.10
CA LYS A 115 -2.62 -11.29 -6.78
C LYS A 115 -1.63 -10.18 -7.09
N ALA A 116 -1.72 -9.56 -8.27
CA ALA A 116 -0.83 -8.47 -8.66
C ALA A 116 -0.93 -7.26 -7.70
N GLU A 117 -2.15 -6.91 -7.25
CA GLU A 117 -2.36 -5.86 -6.25
C GLU A 117 -1.70 -6.20 -4.91
N THR A 118 -1.84 -7.47 -4.47
CA THR A 118 -1.24 -7.95 -3.22
C THR A 118 0.28 -7.92 -3.29
N ASP A 119 0.85 -8.45 -4.37
CA ASP A 119 2.30 -8.51 -4.59
C ASP A 119 2.89 -7.08 -4.65
N ALA A 120 2.29 -6.21 -5.45
CA ALA A 120 2.72 -4.81 -5.58
C ALA A 120 2.63 -4.02 -4.26
N ARG A 121 1.60 -4.29 -3.46
CA ARG A 121 1.46 -3.71 -2.11
C ARG A 121 2.56 -4.21 -1.18
N LEU A 122 2.86 -5.49 -1.18
CA LEU A 122 3.92 -6.08 -0.35
C LEU A 122 5.29 -5.51 -0.73
N ASP A 123 5.58 -5.38 -2.02
CA ASP A 123 6.83 -4.78 -2.50
C ASP A 123 6.97 -3.32 -2.04
N PHE A 124 5.90 -2.54 -2.15
CA PHE A 124 5.90 -1.16 -1.66
C PHE A 124 6.08 -1.08 -0.14
N LEU A 125 5.42 -1.95 0.63
CA LEU A 125 5.58 -2.03 2.08
C LEU A 125 7.00 -2.40 2.49
N ASN A 126 7.68 -3.27 1.76
CA ASN A 126 9.07 -3.62 2.00
C ASN A 126 9.99 -2.39 1.82
N ILE A 127 9.83 -1.64 0.74
CA ILE A 127 10.55 -0.38 0.50
C ILE A 127 10.29 0.61 1.63
N LEU A 128 9.03 0.83 1.95
CA LEU A 128 8.59 1.76 2.98
C LEU A 128 9.18 1.40 4.36
N SER A 129 9.08 0.13 4.75
CA SER A 129 9.62 -0.36 6.02
C SER A 129 11.12 -0.12 6.14
N GLY A 130 11.89 -0.40 5.09
CA GLY A 130 13.34 -0.14 5.07
C GLY A 130 13.67 1.35 5.22
N VAL A 131 12.91 2.19 4.53
CA VAL A 131 13.05 3.65 4.59
C VAL A 131 12.71 4.19 5.98
N VAL A 132 11.57 3.77 6.55
CA VAL A 132 11.13 4.19 7.88
C VAL A 132 12.15 3.79 8.96
N GLN A 133 12.68 2.56 8.89
CA GLN A 133 13.73 2.11 9.82
C GLN A 133 15.01 2.96 9.71
N THR A 134 15.40 3.34 8.50
CA THR A 134 16.56 4.21 8.28
C THR A 134 16.33 5.59 8.88
N ILE A 135 15.18 6.22 8.59
CA ILE A 135 14.80 7.53 9.16
C ILE A 135 14.77 7.46 10.69
N ALA A 136 14.19 6.38 11.26
CA ALA A 136 14.11 6.21 12.71
C ALA A 136 15.50 6.22 13.35
N LYS A 137 16.44 5.47 12.80
CA LYS A 137 17.83 5.41 13.28
C LYS A 137 18.58 6.72 13.11
N ASP A 138 18.54 7.28 11.90
CA ASP A 138 19.33 8.47 11.55
C ASP A 138 18.87 9.72 12.33
N LYS A 139 17.55 9.86 12.48
CA LYS A 139 16.94 11.01 13.15
C LYS A 139 16.59 10.73 14.61
N LYS A 140 16.91 9.55 15.13
CA LYS A 140 16.67 9.13 16.54
C LYS A 140 15.20 9.30 16.95
N TYR A 141 14.29 8.75 16.16
CA TYR A 141 12.90 8.65 16.58
C TYR A 141 12.70 7.47 17.52
N ASP A 142 11.96 7.69 18.60
CA ASP A 142 11.56 6.66 19.55
C ASP A 142 10.34 5.88 19.02
N LEU A 143 9.47 6.54 18.26
CA LEU A 143 8.30 5.95 17.64
C LEU A 143 8.01 6.61 16.29
N ILE A 144 7.75 5.79 15.28
CA ILE A 144 7.15 6.25 14.02
C ILE A 144 5.86 5.46 13.81
N ALA A 145 4.75 6.16 13.64
CA ALA A 145 3.42 5.56 13.42
C ALA A 145 2.86 5.93 12.05
N GLU A 146 2.11 5.01 11.45
CA GLU A 146 1.29 5.29 10.29
C GLU A 146 -0.04 5.90 10.73
N ARG A 147 -0.48 6.94 10.03
CA ARG A 147 -1.62 7.77 10.45
C ARG A 147 -2.93 7.01 10.49
N ALA A 148 -3.30 6.33 9.41
CA ALA A 148 -4.61 5.69 9.29
C ALA A 148 -4.70 4.40 10.12
N GLN A 149 -3.69 3.53 10.03
CA GLN A 149 -3.65 2.26 10.78
C GLN A 149 -3.43 2.48 12.28
N GLY A 150 -2.72 3.56 12.64
CA GLY A 150 -2.54 3.97 14.04
C GLY A 150 -3.78 4.61 14.67
N GLY A 151 -4.87 4.79 13.92
CA GLY A 151 -6.08 5.46 14.41
C GLY A 151 -5.86 6.95 14.75
N ILE A 152 -4.84 7.58 14.16
CA ILE A 152 -4.46 8.96 14.45
C ILE A 152 -5.36 9.91 13.67
N ILE A 153 -6.29 10.55 14.39
CA ILE A 153 -7.25 11.48 13.79
C ILE A 153 -6.60 12.84 13.52
N TYR A 154 -5.73 13.29 14.42
CA TYR A 154 -5.02 14.56 14.30
C TYR A 154 -3.53 14.38 14.58
N VAL A 155 -2.73 15.03 13.77
CA VAL A 155 -1.28 15.17 13.95
C VAL A 155 -0.87 16.61 13.68
N SER A 156 -0.05 17.18 14.56
CA SER A 156 0.52 18.50 14.34
C SER A 156 1.54 18.45 13.21
N LYS A 157 1.72 19.54 12.48
CA LYS A 157 2.70 19.64 11.39
C LYS A 157 4.13 19.32 11.86
N ALA A 158 4.44 19.56 13.13
CA ALA A 158 5.76 19.27 13.70
C ALA A 158 6.05 17.77 13.84
N LEU A 159 5.03 16.93 13.93
CA LEU A 159 5.16 15.48 14.03
C LEU A 159 4.95 14.77 12.69
N ASP A 160 4.45 15.48 11.66
CA ASP A 160 4.24 14.93 10.33
C ASP A 160 5.59 14.83 9.58
N ILE A 161 6.01 13.58 9.34
CA ILE A 161 7.25 13.27 8.63
C ILE A 161 7.00 12.70 7.24
N THR A 162 5.78 12.84 6.71
CA THR A 162 5.39 12.25 5.42
C THR A 162 6.31 12.67 4.28
N ASP A 163 6.64 13.96 4.19
CA ASP A 163 7.51 14.49 3.14
C ASP A 163 8.94 13.92 3.22
N ASP A 164 9.45 13.74 4.44
CA ASP A 164 10.75 13.08 4.66
C ASP A 164 10.73 11.62 4.19
N VAL A 165 9.65 10.90 4.49
CA VAL A 165 9.47 9.50 4.06
C VAL A 165 9.38 9.42 2.53
N ILE A 166 8.58 10.28 1.89
CA ILE A 166 8.47 10.36 0.42
C ILE A 166 9.84 10.64 -0.22
N ALA A 167 10.56 11.64 0.31
CA ALA A 167 11.89 11.97 -0.18
C ALA A 167 12.89 10.81 -0.05
N ALA A 168 12.81 10.05 1.03
CA ALA A 168 13.66 8.89 1.26
C ALA A 168 13.28 7.71 0.36
N ILE A 169 11.99 7.44 0.14
CA ILE A 169 11.53 6.44 -0.85
C ILE A 169 12.07 6.79 -2.25
N ASN A 170 12.04 8.07 -2.63
CA ASN A 170 12.52 8.52 -3.93
C ASN A 170 14.03 8.40 -4.11
N LYS A 171 14.80 8.37 -3.02
CA LYS A 171 16.25 8.14 -3.01
C LYS A 171 16.64 6.68 -2.92
N ALA A 172 15.77 5.84 -2.35
CA ALA A 172 16.00 4.40 -2.30
C ALA A 172 16.10 3.85 -3.72
N LYS A 173 17.19 3.15 -4.03
CA LYS A 173 17.30 2.43 -5.31
C LYS A 173 16.31 1.27 -5.29
N PRO A 174 15.64 0.99 -6.43
CA PRO A 174 14.77 -0.17 -6.55
C PRO A 174 15.54 -1.47 -6.38
#